data_031e9c621cd0e1c370933a14501613e7
#
_entry.id   031e9c621cd0e1c370933a14501613e7
#
_cell.length_a   1.000
_cell.length_b   1.000
_cell.length_c   1.000
_cell.angle_alpha   90.00
_cell.angle_beta   90.00
_cell.angle_gamma   90.00
#
_symmetry.space_group_name_H-M   'P 1'
#
loop_
_entity.id
_entity.type
_entity.pdbx_description
1 polymer ?
#
loop_
_entity_poly.entity_id
_entity_poly.type
_entity_poly.pdbx_seq_one_letter_code
_entity_poly.pdbx_strand_id
1 'polypeptide(L)'
;MAQIKVDASSPVATLIGDVVGSREFPDRRKLHRRVAAALAAVADDAVDAPRLTVGDEFQGTYPTVGRAIDAALTLRLSLAPDIDIRFGIGWGDVAKLDDASGIQDGPGWWAAREAIEWTAATQQHSGSSLVRTAFRNRTGAGTQPHAVNAALMCRDHLLGSLDERSLRILTGLRAGQSKKELAMTEGISASAVSQRANRTGVDLILLAAQELREVP
;
A
#
# COMPACT_ATOMS: atom_id res chain seq x y z
N MET A 1 37.18 14.00 12.73
CA MET A 1 35.88 13.62 12.19
C MET A 1 35.78 12.09 12.26
N ALA A 2 34.97 11.57 13.17
CA ALA A 2 34.77 10.14 13.31
C ALA A 2 33.86 9.69 12.14
N GLN A 3 34.37 8.82 11.27
CA GLN A 3 33.55 8.09 10.31
C GLN A 3 32.64 7.15 11.12
N ILE A 4 31.35 7.40 11.11
CA ILE A 4 30.34 6.46 11.59
C ILE A 4 30.43 5.27 10.63
N LYS A 5 30.93 4.13 11.11
CA LYS A 5 30.82 2.85 10.43
C LYS A 5 29.33 2.52 10.38
N VAL A 6 28.68 2.79 9.27
CA VAL A 6 27.36 2.23 8.95
C VAL A 6 27.61 0.77 8.63
N ASP A 7 27.11 -0.14 9.47
CA ASP A 7 27.05 -1.56 9.12
C ASP A 7 26.30 -1.64 7.79
N ALA A 8 26.85 -2.41 6.83
CA ALA A 8 26.29 -2.56 5.49
C ALA A 8 24.92 -3.24 5.62
N SER A 9 23.86 -2.44 5.74
CA SER A 9 22.48 -2.94 5.70
C SER A 9 22.16 -3.35 4.27
N SER A 10 21.60 -4.55 4.11
CA SER A 10 21.06 -4.95 2.81
C SER A 10 19.88 -4.03 2.46
N PRO A 11 19.71 -3.69 1.16
CA PRO A 11 18.59 -2.86 0.75
C PRO A 11 17.24 -3.53 1.11
N VAL A 12 16.28 -2.72 1.50
CA VAL A 12 14.93 -3.13 1.85
C VAL A 12 13.91 -2.22 1.16
N ALA A 13 12.67 -2.70 1.06
CA ALA A 13 11.56 -1.87 0.63
C ALA A 13 11.01 -1.08 1.83
N THR A 14 11.02 0.24 1.72
CA THR A 14 10.42 1.16 2.69
C THR A 14 9.04 1.57 2.23
N LEU A 15 8.09 1.66 3.15
CA LEU A 15 6.71 2.07 2.91
C LEU A 15 6.38 3.28 3.78
N ILE A 16 5.97 4.36 3.15
CA ILE A 16 5.33 5.51 3.79
C ILE A 16 3.89 5.56 3.32
N GLY A 17 2.96 5.73 4.25
CA GLY A 17 1.55 5.97 3.93
C GLY A 17 0.99 7.12 4.73
N ASP A 18 0.04 7.87 4.16
CA ASP A 18 -0.73 8.88 4.84
C ASP A 18 -2.21 8.86 4.46
N VAL A 19 -3.05 9.37 5.32
CA VAL A 19 -4.50 9.43 5.11
C VAL A 19 -4.86 10.67 4.30
N VAL A 20 -5.52 10.45 3.16
CA VAL A 20 -6.04 11.54 2.32
C VAL A 20 -7.17 12.28 3.06
N GLY A 21 -7.06 13.60 3.16
CA GLY A 21 -8.08 14.43 3.82
C GLY A 21 -8.20 14.20 5.34
N SER A 22 -7.18 13.68 6.00
CA SER A 22 -7.20 13.33 7.43
C SER A 22 -7.65 14.47 8.35
N ARG A 23 -7.38 15.73 7.97
CA ARG A 23 -7.76 16.92 8.75
C ARG A 23 -9.27 17.16 8.80
N GLU A 24 -9.99 16.66 7.79
CA GLU A 24 -11.45 16.78 7.64
C GLU A 24 -12.19 15.63 8.34
N PHE A 25 -11.46 14.63 8.86
CA PHE A 25 -12.07 13.46 9.50
C PHE A 25 -12.68 13.85 10.86
N PRO A 26 -14.00 13.65 11.07
CA PRO A 26 -14.71 14.16 12.25
C PRO A 26 -14.18 13.62 13.59
N ASP A 27 -13.79 12.33 13.64
CA ASP A 27 -13.25 11.67 14.83
C ASP A 27 -11.83 11.18 14.60
N ARG A 28 -10.84 12.03 14.94
CA ARG A 28 -9.41 11.73 14.84
C ARG A 28 -8.98 10.51 15.67
N ARG A 29 -9.63 10.26 16.82
CA ARG A 29 -9.32 9.09 17.66
C ARG A 29 -9.81 7.80 17.01
N LYS A 30 -11.00 7.84 16.39
CA LYS A 30 -11.52 6.69 15.63
C LYS A 30 -10.65 6.41 14.41
N LEU A 31 -10.25 7.44 13.66
CA LEU A 31 -9.31 7.32 12.55
C LEU A 31 -8.03 6.62 12.99
N HIS A 32 -7.37 7.14 14.03
CA HIS A 32 -6.12 6.58 14.56
C HIS A 32 -6.27 5.10 14.95
N ARG A 33 -7.34 4.73 15.69
CA ARG A 33 -7.57 3.32 16.08
C ARG A 33 -7.76 2.41 14.87
N ARG A 34 -8.50 2.86 13.84
CA ARG A 34 -8.72 2.07 12.62
C ARG A 34 -7.44 1.87 11.84
N VAL A 35 -6.65 2.92 11.67
CA VAL A 35 -5.35 2.84 10.99
C VAL A 35 -4.40 1.91 11.78
N ALA A 36 -4.27 2.09 13.09
CA ALA A 36 -3.43 1.23 13.93
C ALA A 36 -3.83 -0.26 13.87
N ALA A 37 -5.13 -0.57 13.87
CA ALA A 37 -5.62 -1.94 13.71
C ALA A 37 -5.29 -2.52 12.32
N ALA A 38 -5.40 -1.71 11.26
CA ALA A 38 -5.04 -2.15 9.90
C ALA A 38 -3.53 -2.39 9.76
N LEU A 39 -2.68 -1.55 10.37
CA LEU A 39 -1.23 -1.73 10.36
C LEU A 39 -0.80 -3.04 11.03
N ALA A 40 -1.47 -3.45 12.09
CA ALA A 40 -1.21 -4.73 12.76
C ALA A 40 -1.43 -5.94 11.83
N ALA A 41 -2.37 -5.86 10.90
CA ALA A 41 -2.69 -6.94 9.96
C ALA A 41 -1.62 -7.17 8.87
N VAL A 42 -0.67 -6.25 8.69
CA VAL A 42 0.42 -6.33 7.69
C VAL A 42 1.80 -6.36 8.36
N ALA A 43 1.86 -6.58 9.67
CA ALA A 43 3.10 -6.56 10.43
C ALA A 43 3.94 -7.83 10.26
N ASP A 44 3.30 -8.99 10.07
CA ASP A 44 3.98 -10.30 10.06
C ASP A 44 4.95 -10.48 8.86
N ASP A 45 4.64 -9.84 7.72
CA ASP A 45 5.49 -9.88 6.52
C ASP A 45 6.58 -8.76 6.52
N ALA A 46 6.62 -7.91 7.54
CA ALA A 46 7.51 -6.76 7.61
C ALA A 46 8.90 -7.12 8.21
N VAL A 47 9.93 -6.40 7.79
CA VAL A 47 11.25 -6.38 8.44
C VAL A 47 11.16 -5.53 9.73
N ASP A 48 10.63 -4.30 9.59
CA ASP A 48 10.19 -3.50 10.74
C ASP A 48 8.70 -3.23 10.57
N ALA A 49 7.92 -3.64 11.56
CA ALA A 49 6.46 -3.53 11.54
C ALA A 49 6.00 -2.08 11.31
N PRO A 50 5.01 -1.85 10.44
CA PRO A 50 4.53 -0.51 10.17
C PRO A 50 3.89 0.10 11.40
N ARG A 51 4.22 1.35 11.67
CA ARG A 51 3.73 2.11 12.84
C ARG A 51 3.39 3.54 12.47
N LEU A 52 2.42 4.12 13.15
CA LEU A 52 2.14 5.54 13.07
C LEU A 52 3.35 6.34 13.60
N THR A 53 3.73 7.38 12.89
CA THR A 53 4.85 8.26 13.23
C THR A 53 4.36 9.63 13.69
N VAL A 54 3.95 10.50 12.77
CA VAL A 54 3.45 11.84 13.10
C VAL A 54 2.06 12.03 12.47
N GLY A 55 1.08 12.34 13.30
CA GLY A 55 -0.28 12.62 12.85
C GLY A 55 -0.99 11.38 12.31
N ASP A 56 -1.08 11.28 11.01
CA ASP A 56 -1.72 10.19 10.25
C ASP A 56 -0.76 9.48 9.29
N GLU A 57 0.52 9.88 9.32
CA GLU A 57 1.57 9.20 8.59
C GLU A 57 2.03 7.94 9.33
N PHE A 58 2.29 6.89 8.59
CA PHE A 58 2.88 5.66 9.09
C PHE A 58 4.02 5.17 8.19
N GLN A 59 4.92 4.40 8.79
CA GLN A 59 6.14 3.93 8.14
C GLN A 59 6.42 2.48 8.54
N GLY A 60 6.95 1.68 7.61
CA GLY A 60 7.41 0.31 7.83
C GLY A 60 8.37 -0.15 6.76
N THR A 61 9.08 -1.27 6.98
CA THR A 61 10.00 -1.85 6.02
C THR A 61 9.65 -3.29 5.71
N TYR A 62 9.91 -3.70 4.47
CA TYR A 62 9.57 -5.03 3.94
C TYR A 62 10.77 -5.65 3.22
N PRO A 63 10.85 -6.99 3.11
CA PRO A 63 12.00 -7.65 2.50
C PRO A 63 12.10 -7.41 0.98
N THR A 64 10.97 -7.18 0.30
CA THR A 64 10.92 -6.93 -1.16
C THR A 64 9.93 -5.82 -1.49
N VAL A 65 10.08 -5.24 -2.68
CA VAL A 65 9.15 -4.24 -3.22
C VAL A 65 7.74 -4.83 -3.34
N GLY A 66 7.62 -6.08 -3.77
CA GLY A 66 6.34 -6.77 -3.90
C GLY A 66 5.61 -6.94 -2.56
N ARG A 67 6.33 -7.23 -1.46
CA ARG A 67 5.74 -7.31 -0.12
C ARG A 67 5.25 -5.95 0.36
N ALA A 68 5.97 -4.88 0.10
CA ALA A 68 5.51 -3.53 0.41
C ALA A 68 4.26 -3.14 -0.41
N ILE A 69 4.22 -3.51 -1.70
CA ILE A 69 3.05 -3.29 -2.57
C ILE A 69 1.83 -4.07 -2.07
N ASP A 70 2.02 -5.30 -1.62
CA ASP A 70 0.96 -6.16 -1.10
C ASP A 70 0.41 -5.63 0.23
N ALA A 71 1.28 -5.17 1.12
CA ALA A 71 0.91 -4.50 2.37
C ALA A 71 0.11 -3.22 2.10
N ALA A 72 0.54 -2.37 1.17
CA ALA A 72 -0.18 -1.17 0.75
C ALA A 72 -1.60 -1.49 0.24
N LEU A 73 -1.74 -2.53 -0.59
CA LEU A 73 -3.06 -2.97 -1.08
C LEU A 73 -3.94 -3.50 0.06
N THR A 74 -3.39 -4.29 0.96
CA THR A 74 -4.10 -4.83 2.13
C THR A 74 -4.62 -3.71 3.03
N LEU A 75 -3.78 -2.71 3.33
CA LEU A 75 -4.15 -1.53 4.11
C LEU A 75 -5.28 -0.75 3.42
N ARG A 76 -5.14 -0.50 2.12
CA ARG A 76 -6.15 0.23 1.34
C ARG A 76 -7.51 -0.47 1.37
N LEU A 77 -7.55 -1.80 1.18
CA LEU A 77 -8.79 -2.58 1.19
C LEU A 77 -9.43 -2.67 2.58
N SER A 78 -8.62 -2.80 3.64
CA SER A 78 -9.14 -2.92 5.01
C SER A 78 -9.75 -1.62 5.54
N LEU A 79 -9.34 -0.48 4.99
CA LEU A 79 -9.77 0.85 5.42
C LEU A 79 -10.85 1.48 4.52
N ALA A 80 -10.97 0.99 3.29
CA ALA A 80 -11.99 1.42 2.35
C ALA A 80 -13.41 0.96 2.80
N PRO A 81 -14.48 1.66 2.39
CA PRO A 81 -14.46 2.90 1.59
C PRO A 81 -14.22 4.17 2.42
N ASP A 82 -14.22 4.09 3.76
CA ASP A 82 -14.32 5.25 4.66
C ASP A 82 -13.01 6.04 4.78
N ILE A 83 -11.86 5.37 4.67
CA ILE A 83 -10.54 5.96 4.84
C ILE A 83 -9.72 5.67 3.59
N ASP A 84 -9.35 6.74 2.90
CA ASP A 84 -8.49 6.68 1.71
C ASP A 84 -7.05 6.95 2.09
N ILE A 85 -6.12 6.15 1.55
CA ILE A 85 -4.69 6.24 1.86
C ILE A 85 -3.89 6.31 0.58
N ARG A 86 -2.85 7.13 0.58
CA ARG A 86 -1.80 7.14 -0.43
C ARG A 86 -0.51 6.57 0.13
N PHE A 87 0.30 6.02 -0.75
CA PHE A 87 1.51 5.29 -0.42
C PHE A 87 2.68 5.73 -1.28
N GLY A 88 3.85 5.81 -0.66
CA GLY A 88 5.14 5.86 -1.33
C GLY A 88 5.97 4.66 -0.94
N ILE A 89 6.49 3.94 -1.92
CA ILE A 89 7.38 2.81 -1.72
C ILE A 89 8.76 3.19 -2.24
N GLY A 90 9.79 2.92 -1.44
CA GLY A 90 11.19 3.15 -1.78
C GLY A 90 11.99 1.86 -1.71
N TRP A 91 12.99 1.70 -2.56
CA TRP A 91 13.99 0.64 -2.46
C TRP A 91 15.35 1.24 -2.22
N GLY A 92 16.07 0.75 -1.21
CA GLY A 92 17.41 1.21 -0.90
C GLY A 92 17.87 0.82 0.49
N ASP A 93 19.11 1.18 0.80
CA ASP A 93 19.70 0.97 2.12
C ASP A 93 18.97 1.79 3.18
N VAL A 94 18.85 1.19 4.36
CA VAL A 94 18.28 1.81 5.56
C VAL A 94 19.26 1.63 6.70
N ALA A 95 19.64 2.72 7.36
CA ALA A 95 20.49 2.71 8.53
C ALA A 95 19.68 3.03 9.79
N LYS A 96 19.86 2.26 10.86
CA LYS A 96 19.37 2.63 12.19
C LYS A 96 20.32 3.66 12.79
N LEU A 97 19.81 4.85 13.08
CA LEU A 97 20.58 5.93 13.70
C LEU A 97 20.62 5.81 15.23
N ASP A 98 19.57 5.22 15.80
CA ASP A 98 19.45 5.00 17.23
C ASP A 98 18.61 3.74 17.50
N ASP A 99 19.22 2.76 18.14
CA ASP A 99 18.58 1.46 18.45
C ASP A 99 17.46 1.61 19.50
N ALA A 100 17.59 2.57 20.42
CA ALA A 100 16.62 2.74 21.52
C ALA A 100 15.30 3.37 21.02
N SER A 101 15.38 4.36 20.14
CA SER A 101 14.21 5.03 19.55
C SER A 101 13.74 4.37 18.25
N GLY A 102 14.57 3.52 17.64
CA GLY A 102 14.32 2.91 16.33
C GLY A 102 14.27 3.92 15.17
N ILE A 103 14.93 5.08 15.33
CA ILE A 103 15.04 6.09 14.28
C ILE A 103 15.90 5.52 13.16
N GLN A 104 15.38 5.63 11.94
CA GLN A 104 16.02 5.16 10.71
C GLN A 104 16.16 6.29 9.70
N ASP A 105 17.18 6.20 8.84
CA ASP A 105 17.40 7.09 7.69
C ASP A 105 18.08 6.32 6.55
N GLY A 106 18.09 6.89 5.37
CA GLY A 106 18.82 6.33 4.24
C GLY A 106 18.09 6.42 2.89
N PRO A 107 18.77 5.98 1.81
CA PRO A 107 18.26 6.06 0.43
C PRO A 107 16.88 5.43 0.24
N GLY A 108 16.55 4.35 0.95
CA GLY A 108 15.22 3.73 0.95
C GLY A 108 14.14 4.71 1.38
N TRP A 109 14.32 5.37 2.53
CA TRP A 109 13.37 6.36 3.05
C TRP A 109 13.25 7.60 2.17
N TRP A 110 14.35 8.07 1.60
CA TRP A 110 14.33 9.20 0.66
C TRP A 110 13.55 8.86 -0.62
N ALA A 111 13.72 7.64 -1.12
CA ALA A 111 12.96 7.14 -2.26
C ALA A 111 11.46 7.03 -1.94
N ALA A 112 11.07 6.50 -0.77
CA ALA A 112 9.67 6.41 -0.36
C ALA A 112 9.03 7.80 -0.18
N ARG A 113 9.78 8.76 0.38
CA ARG A 113 9.33 10.15 0.51
C ARG A 113 9.07 10.79 -0.85
N GLU A 114 10.00 10.68 -1.77
CA GLU A 114 9.83 11.15 -3.15
C GLU A 114 8.61 10.49 -3.82
N ALA A 115 8.40 9.19 -3.59
CA ALA A 115 7.27 8.45 -4.15
C ALA A 115 5.91 8.97 -3.63
N ILE A 116 5.77 9.18 -2.30
CA ILE A 116 4.50 9.64 -1.73
C ILE A 116 4.20 11.09 -2.11
N GLU A 117 5.21 11.95 -2.18
CA GLU A 117 5.08 13.33 -2.64
C GLU A 117 4.64 13.38 -4.11
N TRP A 118 5.24 12.55 -4.96
CA TRP A 118 4.82 12.41 -6.36
C TRP A 118 3.36 11.92 -6.44
N THR A 119 2.95 10.94 -5.62
CA THR A 119 1.57 10.45 -5.56
C THR A 119 0.62 11.58 -5.19
N ALA A 120 0.96 12.38 -4.17
CA ALA A 120 0.15 13.51 -3.72
C ALA A 120 -0.01 14.58 -4.82
N ALA A 121 1.07 14.90 -5.54
CA ALA A 121 1.02 15.84 -6.66
C ALA A 121 0.21 15.30 -7.84
N THR A 122 0.39 14.02 -8.18
CA THR A 122 -0.30 13.36 -9.31
C THR A 122 -1.81 13.32 -9.11
N GLN A 123 -2.29 13.13 -7.89
CA GLN A 123 -3.72 13.14 -7.56
C GLN A 123 -4.44 14.45 -7.85
N GLN A 124 -3.74 15.57 -7.95
CA GLN A 124 -4.32 16.87 -8.26
C GLN A 124 -4.80 16.99 -9.71
N HIS A 125 -4.38 16.08 -10.59
CA HIS A 125 -4.78 16.08 -11.99
C HIS A 125 -5.97 15.14 -12.22
N SER A 126 -6.99 15.61 -12.94
CA SER A 126 -8.24 14.87 -13.17
C SER A 126 -8.05 13.47 -13.77
N GLY A 127 -7.07 13.31 -14.70
CA GLY A 127 -6.78 12.03 -15.36
C GLY A 127 -6.04 11.02 -14.48
N SER A 128 -5.53 11.42 -13.31
CA SER A 128 -4.77 10.58 -12.38
C SER A 128 -5.23 10.70 -10.91
N SER A 129 -6.41 11.24 -10.69
CA SER A 129 -6.97 11.46 -9.35
C SER A 129 -7.16 10.19 -8.52
N LEU A 130 -7.19 9.01 -9.15
CA LEU A 130 -7.31 7.70 -8.50
C LEU A 130 -5.98 7.03 -8.18
N VAL A 131 -4.84 7.61 -8.59
CA VAL A 131 -3.51 7.08 -8.24
C VAL A 131 -3.30 7.19 -6.73
N ARG A 132 -2.87 6.11 -6.11
CA ARG A 132 -2.65 6.03 -4.65
C ARG A 132 -1.30 5.47 -4.27
N THR A 133 -0.58 4.87 -5.22
CA THR A 133 0.68 4.18 -4.93
C THR A 133 1.73 4.53 -5.97
N ALA A 134 2.93 4.87 -5.52
CA ALA A 134 4.09 5.03 -6.38
C ALA A 134 5.32 4.35 -5.77
N PHE A 135 6.24 3.98 -6.64
CA PHE A 135 7.51 3.35 -6.29
C PHE A 135 8.70 4.16 -6.84
N ARG A 136 9.77 4.25 -6.05
CA ARG A 136 11.06 4.84 -6.45
C ARG A 136 12.21 3.93 -6.03
N ASN A 137 13.27 3.92 -6.83
CA ASN A 137 14.49 3.18 -6.56
C ASN A 137 15.69 4.13 -6.76
N ARG A 138 16.49 4.30 -5.71
CA ARG A 138 17.69 5.15 -5.73
C ARG A 138 19.00 4.37 -5.86
N THR A 139 18.96 3.04 -5.87
CA THR A 139 20.18 2.21 -5.97
C THR A 139 20.67 2.06 -7.40
N GLY A 140 19.83 2.33 -8.40
CA GLY A 140 20.12 2.06 -9.82
C GLY A 140 20.16 0.57 -10.19
N ALA A 141 20.06 -0.33 -9.21
CA ALA A 141 20.01 -1.77 -9.38
C ALA A 141 18.67 -2.36 -8.93
N GLY A 142 18.32 -3.55 -9.37
CA GLY A 142 17.08 -4.23 -9.00
C GLY A 142 15.86 -3.74 -9.80
N THR A 143 14.71 -3.71 -9.14
CA THR A 143 13.41 -3.44 -9.75
C THR A 143 13.33 -2.06 -10.40
N GLN A 144 12.87 -2.04 -11.66
CA GLN A 144 12.76 -0.81 -12.45
C GLN A 144 11.45 -0.06 -12.15
N PRO A 145 11.50 1.21 -11.69
CA PRO A 145 10.30 1.93 -11.23
C PRO A 145 9.23 2.14 -12.31
N HIS A 146 9.62 2.35 -13.57
CA HIS A 146 8.67 2.70 -14.63
C HIS A 146 7.65 1.60 -14.91
N ALA A 147 8.06 0.34 -15.01
CA ALA A 147 7.17 -0.79 -15.24
C ALA A 147 6.24 -1.01 -14.04
N VAL A 148 6.79 -0.97 -12.83
CA VAL A 148 6.01 -1.12 -11.59
C VAL A 148 4.97 0.01 -11.46
N ASN A 149 5.38 1.26 -11.68
CA ASN A 149 4.45 2.41 -11.59
C ASN A 149 3.35 2.34 -12.65
N ALA A 150 3.64 1.88 -13.86
CA ALA A 150 2.61 1.69 -14.89
C ALA A 150 1.54 0.67 -14.43
N ALA A 151 1.97 -0.47 -13.86
CA ALA A 151 1.05 -1.47 -13.31
C ALA A 151 0.27 -0.94 -12.10
N LEU A 152 0.94 -0.22 -11.17
CA LEU A 152 0.31 0.40 -10.01
C LEU A 152 -0.75 1.43 -10.41
N MET A 153 -0.47 2.30 -11.38
CA MET A 153 -1.43 3.30 -11.88
C MET A 153 -2.67 2.64 -12.48
N CYS A 154 -2.51 1.60 -13.30
CA CYS A 154 -3.63 0.83 -13.86
C CYS A 154 -4.45 0.15 -12.77
N ARG A 155 -3.80 -0.53 -11.81
CA ARG A 155 -4.44 -1.17 -10.67
C ARG A 155 -5.20 -0.17 -9.81
N ASP A 156 -4.59 0.96 -9.49
CA ASP A 156 -5.17 1.99 -8.65
C ASP A 156 -6.40 2.63 -9.31
N HIS A 157 -6.36 2.82 -10.64
CA HIS A 157 -7.51 3.30 -11.42
C HIS A 157 -8.67 2.29 -11.36
N LEU A 158 -8.42 1.02 -11.63
CA LEU A 158 -9.44 -0.02 -11.53
C LEU A 158 -10.04 -0.09 -10.14
N LEU A 159 -9.19 -0.13 -9.10
CA LEU A 159 -9.61 -0.21 -7.71
C LEU A 159 -10.45 1.00 -7.27
N GLY A 160 -10.01 2.21 -7.62
CA GLY A 160 -10.71 3.46 -7.30
C GLY A 160 -12.02 3.66 -8.08
N SER A 161 -12.24 2.88 -9.16
CA SER A 161 -13.47 2.88 -9.96
C SER A 161 -14.51 1.87 -9.50
N LEU A 162 -14.21 1.03 -8.49
CA LEU A 162 -15.14 0.03 -7.95
C LEU A 162 -16.24 0.71 -7.14
N ASP A 163 -17.47 0.23 -7.33
CA ASP A 163 -18.54 0.51 -6.36
C ASP A 163 -18.35 -0.29 -5.07
N GLU A 164 -19.02 0.10 -4.00
CA GLU A 164 -18.88 -0.52 -2.68
C GLU A 164 -19.11 -2.04 -2.68
N ARG A 165 -20.09 -2.54 -3.45
CA ARG A 165 -20.36 -3.98 -3.55
C ARG A 165 -19.20 -4.71 -4.23
N SER A 166 -18.66 -4.16 -5.31
CA SER A 166 -17.50 -4.75 -6.00
C SER A 166 -16.24 -4.70 -5.12
N LEU A 167 -16.09 -3.65 -4.31
CA LEU A 167 -15.02 -3.53 -3.33
C LEU A 167 -15.13 -4.60 -2.23
N ARG A 168 -16.34 -4.86 -1.68
CA ARG A 168 -16.56 -5.96 -0.71
C ARG A 168 -16.28 -7.33 -1.32
N ILE A 169 -16.70 -7.56 -2.58
CA ILE A 169 -16.41 -8.80 -3.30
C ILE A 169 -14.91 -8.97 -3.49
N LEU A 170 -14.18 -7.93 -3.91
CA LEU A 170 -12.72 -7.97 -4.03
C LEU A 170 -12.05 -8.33 -2.69
N THR A 171 -12.45 -7.64 -1.62
CA THR A 171 -11.90 -7.87 -0.27
C THR A 171 -12.16 -9.31 0.19
N GLY A 172 -13.36 -9.82 -0.01
CA GLY A 172 -13.71 -11.19 0.37
C GLY A 172 -12.97 -12.25 -0.45
N LEU A 173 -12.88 -12.08 -1.77
CA LEU A 173 -12.11 -13.00 -2.63
C LEU A 173 -10.62 -13.01 -2.25
N ARG A 174 -10.04 -11.84 -1.95
CA ARG A 174 -8.66 -11.74 -1.48
C ARG A 174 -8.46 -12.42 -0.11
N ALA A 175 -9.46 -12.39 0.76
CA ALA A 175 -9.48 -13.11 2.03
C ALA A 175 -9.74 -14.62 1.89
N GLY A 176 -9.84 -15.15 0.66
CA GLY A 176 -10.08 -16.58 0.39
C GLY A 176 -11.53 -17.02 0.44
N GLN A 177 -12.49 -16.10 0.57
CA GLN A 177 -13.90 -16.44 0.51
C GLN A 177 -14.28 -16.93 -0.89
N SER A 178 -15.09 -17.97 -0.95
CA SER A 178 -15.65 -18.48 -2.21
C SER A 178 -16.73 -17.53 -2.77
N LYS A 179 -16.92 -17.55 -4.08
CA LYS A 179 -18.02 -16.81 -4.74
C LYS A 179 -19.39 -17.20 -4.20
N LYS A 180 -19.55 -18.42 -3.67
CA LYS A 180 -20.79 -18.89 -3.05
C LYS A 180 -21.03 -18.24 -1.69
N GLU A 181 -20.02 -18.11 -0.85
CA GLU A 181 -20.11 -17.41 0.44
C GLU A 181 -20.41 -15.94 0.24
N LEU A 182 -19.71 -15.29 -0.70
CA LEU A 182 -19.95 -13.89 -1.06
C LEU A 182 -21.37 -13.67 -1.62
N ALA A 183 -21.89 -14.62 -2.38
CA ALA A 183 -23.28 -14.56 -2.88
C ALA A 183 -24.29 -14.52 -1.74
N MET A 184 -24.08 -15.35 -0.71
CA MET A 184 -24.93 -15.33 0.50
C MET A 184 -24.83 -14.00 1.25
N THR A 185 -23.61 -13.50 1.47
CA THR A 185 -23.39 -12.24 2.19
C THR A 185 -23.96 -11.03 1.43
N GLU A 186 -23.82 -10.99 0.11
CA GLU A 186 -24.25 -9.88 -0.72
C GLU A 186 -25.74 -9.97 -1.17
N GLY A 187 -26.41 -11.07 -0.86
CA GLY A 187 -27.82 -11.31 -1.23
C GLY A 187 -28.06 -11.43 -2.74
N ILE A 188 -27.10 -12.05 -3.47
CA ILE A 188 -27.18 -12.25 -4.92
C ILE A 188 -26.77 -13.70 -5.28
N SER A 189 -26.90 -14.12 -6.54
CA SER A 189 -26.43 -15.44 -6.96
C SER A 189 -24.90 -15.52 -7.15
N ALA A 190 -24.32 -16.72 -7.03
CA ALA A 190 -22.89 -16.92 -7.29
C ALA A 190 -22.50 -16.57 -8.74
N SER A 191 -23.42 -16.76 -9.71
CA SER A 191 -23.23 -16.31 -11.08
C SER A 191 -23.18 -14.78 -11.20
N ALA A 192 -24.02 -14.07 -10.44
CA ALA A 192 -24.00 -12.61 -10.38
C ALA A 192 -22.70 -12.08 -9.77
N VAL A 193 -22.16 -12.74 -8.72
CA VAL A 193 -20.83 -12.41 -8.18
C VAL A 193 -19.76 -12.57 -9.26
N SER A 194 -19.76 -13.72 -10.00
CA SER A 194 -18.80 -13.98 -11.07
C SER A 194 -18.88 -12.95 -12.21
N GLN A 195 -20.10 -12.64 -12.67
CA GLN A 195 -20.31 -11.65 -13.73
C GLN A 195 -19.86 -10.25 -13.29
N ARG A 196 -20.13 -9.87 -12.04
CA ARG A 196 -19.70 -8.59 -11.50
C ARG A 196 -18.18 -8.53 -11.40
N ALA A 197 -17.54 -9.53 -10.80
CA ALA A 197 -16.09 -9.60 -10.65
C ALA A 197 -15.36 -9.45 -12.00
N ASN A 198 -15.85 -10.16 -13.03
CA ASN A 198 -15.31 -10.04 -14.38
C ASN A 198 -15.54 -8.63 -14.97
N ARG A 199 -16.77 -8.13 -14.96
CA ARG A 199 -17.14 -6.85 -15.59
C ARG A 199 -16.48 -5.65 -14.95
N THR A 200 -16.28 -5.65 -13.63
CA THR A 200 -15.67 -4.54 -12.89
C THR A 200 -14.16 -4.65 -12.75
N GLY A 201 -13.54 -5.69 -13.29
CA GLY A 201 -12.09 -5.90 -13.24
C GLY A 201 -11.57 -6.45 -11.90
N VAL A 202 -12.44 -6.94 -11.01
CA VAL A 202 -12.03 -7.54 -9.73
C VAL A 202 -11.08 -8.71 -9.93
N ASP A 203 -11.40 -9.63 -10.86
CA ASP A 203 -10.54 -10.78 -11.16
C ASP A 203 -9.16 -10.32 -11.70
N LEU A 204 -9.12 -9.25 -12.50
CA LEU A 204 -7.87 -8.66 -13.01
C LEU A 204 -7.06 -7.97 -11.90
N ILE A 205 -7.72 -7.28 -10.97
CA ILE A 205 -7.04 -6.67 -9.81
C ILE A 205 -6.37 -7.75 -8.96
N LEU A 206 -7.04 -8.89 -8.73
CA LEU A 206 -6.48 -10.00 -7.96
C LEU A 206 -5.26 -10.62 -8.67
N LEU A 207 -5.36 -10.84 -9.97
CA LEU A 207 -4.24 -11.35 -10.77
C LEU A 207 -3.05 -10.38 -10.77
N ALA A 208 -3.30 -9.10 -11.03
CA ALA A 208 -2.25 -8.08 -10.98
C ALA A 208 -1.61 -7.96 -9.59
N ALA A 209 -2.39 -8.15 -8.51
CA ALA A 209 -1.86 -8.14 -7.14
C ALA A 209 -0.93 -9.34 -6.88
N GLN A 210 -1.24 -10.52 -7.43
CA GLN A 210 -0.38 -11.70 -7.34
C GLN A 210 0.96 -11.45 -8.05
N GLU A 211 0.94 -10.97 -9.29
CA GLU A 211 2.17 -10.66 -10.05
C GLU A 211 3.01 -9.57 -9.38
N LEU A 212 2.37 -8.51 -8.89
CA LEU A 212 3.05 -7.43 -8.20
C LEU A 212 3.66 -7.86 -6.86
N ARG A 213 3.11 -8.87 -6.19
CA ARG A 213 3.67 -9.42 -4.94
C ARG A 213 5.01 -10.12 -5.15
N GLU A 214 5.25 -10.66 -6.34
CA GLU A 214 6.49 -11.37 -6.71
C GLU A 214 7.62 -10.41 -7.16
N VAL A 215 7.37 -9.11 -7.20
CA VAL A 215 8.41 -8.11 -7.51
C VAL A 215 9.50 -8.15 -6.43
N PRO A 216 10.78 -8.36 -6.82
CA PRO A 216 11.90 -8.50 -5.88
C PRO A 216 12.22 -7.22 -5.11
#